data_b45550f6aa46729b9d5130a67350c67c
#
_entry.id   b45550f6aa46729b9d5130a67350c67c
#
_cell.length_a   1.000
_cell.length_b   1.000
_cell.length_c   1.000
_cell.angle_alpha   90.00
_cell.angle_beta   90.00
_cell.angle_gamma   90.00
#
_symmetry.space_group_name_H-M   'P 1'
#
loop_
_entity.id
_entity.type
_entity.pdbx_description
1 polymer ?
#
loop_
_entity_poly.entity_id
_entity_poly.type
_entity_poly.pdbx_seq_one_letter_code
_entity_poly.pdbx_strand_id
1 'polypeptide(L)'
;MNSGAKQLSIGMLGCGVVGSQVARLLQDDEQELSERSGAVLKLLKVGVRTAGAREGIDPSLITTDLHSIVSDPKINIVIEVMGGIEPAKSLILEAIKNGKSVITANKALLATHGHELFNAADAAKVDLYYEAAVAGAIPIIRSMRESLAGDQITRVMGIVNGTTNYILTKMHEEGRAFDEVLKEAQALGYAEADPTADVEGHDAAAKAALLASLAFHSTVVIDEVYCEGISKISSDDVAAAKSMNSVIKLLAIAELTVKDEISVRVHPVILPLSHPLASVRNAFNAVYVEAEAAGQLMFYGRGAGGAPTASAILGDLVAVARHAAYSTVGYGESDYADLDIAPIGAVKSQFFVRLHVADKSGVLASIAQTFASENVSIQTVRQAGLGEDAELIVVTHAASEDALDACVEKLKKMDIVSKVESVIRVEGAQN
;
A
#
# COMPACT_ATOMS: atom_id res chain seq x y z
N MET A 1 21.54 32.89 11.02
CA MET A 1 20.23 32.55 11.62
C MET A 1 19.53 33.85 11.98
N ASN A 2 18.28 34.02 11.54
CA ASN A 2 17.47 35.18 11.94
C ASN A 2 17.25 35.13 13.46
N SER A 3 17.60 36.19 14.20
CA SER A 3 17.48 36.30 15.65
C SER A 3 16.04 36.24 16.21
N GLY A 4 15.08 35.78 15.41
CA GLY A 4 13.67 35.64 15.75
C GLY A 4 13.04 34.32 15.31
N ALA A 5 13.82 33.32 14.86
CA ALA A 5 13.25 32.04 14.45
C ALA A 5 12.64 31.31 15.68
N LYS A 6 11.42 30.81 15.53
CA LYS A 6 10.71 30.03 16.56
C LYS A 6 11.46 28.73 16.82
N GLN A 7 11.70 28.37 18.07
CA GLN A 7 12.22 27.06 18.41
C GLN A 7 11.06 26.07 18.55
N LEU A 8 11.18 24.92 17.90
CA LEU A 8 10.24 23.81 17.98
C LEU A 8 10.95 22.58 18.54
N SER A 9 10.45 22.08 19.64
CA SER A 9 10.97 20.90 20.31
C SER A 9 10.20 19.65 19.89
N ILE A 10 10.95 18.59 19.60
CA ILE A 10 10.45 17.34 19.08
C ILE A 10 10.57 16.26 20.14
N GLY A 11 9.50 15.49 20.35
CA GLY A 11 9.49 14.25 21.10
C GLY A 11 9.29 13.07 20.15
N MET A 12 10.02 11.98 20.37
CA MET A 12 9.87 10.77 19.58
C MET A 12 9.32 9.63 20.42
N LEU A 13 8.35 8.89 19.89
CA LEU A 13 7.79 7.66 20.44
C LEU A 13 8.28 6.50 19.58
N GLY A 14 9.29 5.78 20.07
CA GLY A 14 9.95 4.67 19.37
C GLY A 14 11.35 5.02 18.86
N CYS A 15 12.28 4.09 19.02
CA CYS A 15 13.66 4.19 18.56
C CYS A 15 14.15 2.83 18.04
N GLY A 16 13.38 2.25 17.12
CA GLY A 16 13.76 1.08 16.34
C GLY A 16 14.56 1.48 15.09
N VAL A 17 14.52 0.64 14.04
CA VAL A 17 15.24 0.86 12.78
C VAL A 17 14.93 2.23 12.15
N VAL A 18 13.66 2.65 12.13
CA VAL A 18 13.25 3.94 11.58
C VAL A 18 13.58 5.08 12.55
N GLY A 19 13.17 4.96 13.82
CA GLY A 19 13.34 6.02 14.79
C GLY A 19 14.80 6.40 15.04
N SER A 20 15.74 5.43 15.03
CA SER A 20 17.17 5.71 15.13
C SER A 20 17.69 6.53 13.94
N GLN A 21 17.20 6.23 12.73
CA GLN A 21 17.57 7.00 11.54
C GLN A 21 16.98 8.43 11.57
N VAL A 22 15.72 8.59 12.03
CA VAL A 22 15.11 9.91 12.20
C VAL A 22 15.91 10.73 13.20
N ALA A 23 16.23 10.18 14.38
CA ALA A 23 17.01 10.88 15.40
C ALA A 23 18.41 11.28 14.89
N ARG A 24 19.08 10.36 14.19
CA ARG A 24 20.42 10.63 13.62
C ARG A 24 20.36 11.75 12.57
N LEU A 25 19.49 11.63 11.57
CA LEU A 25 19.38 12.62 10.50
C LEU A 25 18.92 13.99 11.04
N LEU A 26 18.04 14.01 12.05
CA LEU A 26 17.62 15.26 12.69
C LEU A 26 18.78 15.96 13.41
N GLN A 27 19.73 15.21 13.97
CA GLN A 27 20.92 15.76 14.65
C GLN A 27 22.01 16.14 13.62
N ASP A 28 22.28 15.26 12.64
CA ASP A 28 23.33 15.49 11.63
C ASP A 28 22.99 16.71 10.75
N ASP A 29 21.71 16.89 10.39
CA ASP A 29 21.23 17.91 9.45
C ASP A 29 20.42 19.02 10.16
N GLU A 30 20.55 19.21 11.49
CA GLU A 30 19.76 20.16 12.30
C GLU A 30 19.73 21.56 11.69
N GLN A 31 20.89 22.08 11.28
CA GLN A 31 20.98 23.41 10.68
C GLN A 31 20.21 23.50 9.37
N GLU A 32 20.42 22.54 8.45
CA GLU A 32 19.78 22.54 7.15
C GLU A 32 18.27 22.37 7.24
N LEU A 33 17.80 21.46 8.10
CA LEU A 33 16.37 21.25 8.34
C LEU A 33 15.73 22.49 8.97
N SER A 34 16.45 23.18 9.88
CA SER A 34 15.99 24.43 10.48
C SER A 34 15.88 25.55 9.44
N GLU A 35 16.86 25.69 8.55
CA GLU A 35 16.81 26.67 7.46
C GLU A 35 15.65 26.39 6.50
N ARG A 36 15.44 25.12 6.12
CA ARG A 36 14.34 24.70 5.25
C ARG A 36 12.96 24.89 5.88
N SER A 37 12.83 24.70 7.19
CA SER A 37 11.55 24.86 7.89
C SER A 37 11.24 26.28 8.32
N GLY A 38 12.27 27.16 8.44
CA GLY A 38 12.14 28.48 9.01
C GLY A 38 12.00 28.50 10.54
N ALA A 39 12.25 27.37 11.21
CA ALA A 39 12.21 27.22 12.66
C ALA A 39 13.43 26.42 13.14
N VAL A 40 13.88 26.67 14.37
CA VAL A 40 14.95 25.87 14.98
C VAL A 40 14.34 24.57 15.49
N LEU A 41 14.78 23.43 14.92
CA LEU A 41 14.29 22.10 15.26
C LEU A 41 15.19 21.44 16.29
N LYS A 42 14.64 20.99 17.41
CA LYS A 42 15.45 20.37 18.47
C LYS A 42 14.80 19.10 19.00
N LEU A 43 15.52 17.97 18.91
CA LEU A 43 15.12 16.74 19.57
C LEU A 43 15.29 16.87 21.08
N LEU A 44 14.19 16.69 21.84
CA LEU A 44 14.17 16.89 23.28
C LEU A 44 14.07 15.59 24.06
N LYS A 45 13.26 14.63 23.59
CA LYS A 45 13.07 13.32 24.24
C LYS A 45 12.87 12.21 23.22
N VAL A 46 13.35 11.02 23.55
CA VAL A 46 13.20 9.79 22.76
C VAL A 46 12.65 8.68 23.66
N GLY A 47 11.42 8.28 23.41
CA GLY A 47 10.72 7.23 24.12
C GLY A 47 11.12 5.83 23.62
N VAL A 48 11.48 4.95 24.53
CA VAL A 48 11.86 3.57 24.24
C VAL A 48 11.13 2.60 25.17
N ARG A 49 10.89 1.37 24.71
CA ARG A 49 10.26 0.33 25.54
C ARG A 49 11.18 -0.16 26.64
N THR A 50 12.48 -0.27 26.38
CA THR A 50 13.49 -0.78 27.31
C THR A 50 14.63 0.23 27.42
N ALA A 51 14.97 0.62 28.65
CA ALA A 51 16.07 1.51 28.91
C ALA A 51 17.40 0.95 28.35
N GLY A 52 18.26 1.83 27.90
CA GLY A 52 19.58 1.50 27.35
C GLY A 52 20.04 2.54 26.33
N ALA A 53 21.36 2.61 26.16
CA ALA A 53 21.95 3.49 25.15
C ALA A 53 21.48 3.11 23.74
N ARG A 54 21.38 4.08 22.88
CA ARG A 54 21.11 3.93 21.44
C ARG A 54 22.25 4.61 20.70
N GLU A 55 22.76 3.94 19.67
CA GLU A 55 23.86 4.47 18.87
C GLU A 55 23.46 5.83 18.25
N GLY A 56 24.33 6.81 18.40
CA GLY A 56 24.12 8.15 17.87
C GLY A 56 23.08 9.01 18.60
N ILE A 57 22.55 8.56 19.77
CA ILE A 57 21.59 9.34 20.56
C ILE A 57 22.16 9.64 21.94
N ASP A 58 22.10 10.92 22.35
CA ASP A 58 22.48 11.33 23.69
C ASP A 58 21.61 10.56 24.72
N PRO A 59 22.22 9.79 25.63
CA PRO A 59 21.49 9.04 26.65
C PRO A 59 20.57 9.91 27.53
N SER A 60 20.85 11.19 27.70
CA SER A 60 20.01 12.11 28.47
C SER A 60 18.65 12.39 27.85
N LEU A 61 18.49 12.13 26.53
CA LEU A 61 17.23 12.29 25.82
C LEU A 61 16.34 11.06 25.93
N ILE A 62 16.89 9.91 26.37
CA ILE A 62 16.19 8.62 26.37
C ILE A 62 15.30 8.51 27.62
N THR A 63 14.05 8.13 27.42
CA THR A 63 13.10 7.84 28.50
C THR A 63 12.27 6.59 28.20
N THR A 64 11.87 5.87 29.25
CA THR A 64 10.86 4.80 29.17
C THR A 64 9.47 5.28 29.54
N ASP A 65 9.35 6.50 30.05
CA ASP A 65 8.08 7.16 30.34
C ASP A 65 7.58 7.91 29.10
N LEU A 66 6.74 7.22 28.31
CA LEU A 66 6.18 7.75 27.07
C LEU A 66 5.19 8.89 27.31
N HIS A 67 4.46 8.87 28.44
CA HIS A 67 3.52 9.92 28.83
C HIS A 67 4.27 11.24 29.12
N SER A 68 5.49 11.17 29.65
CA SER A 68 6.32 12.36 29.86
C SER A 68 6.70 13.09 28.57
N ILE A 69 6.55 12.46 27.41
CA ILE A 69 6.77 13.07 26.08
C ILE A 69 5.52 13.82 25.63
N VAL A 70 4.39 13.14 25.65
CA VAL A 70 3.13 13.69 25.13
C VAL A 70 2.52 14.75 26.04
N SER A 71 2.87 14.75 27.34
CA SER A 71 2.41 15.74 28.34
C SER A 71 3.41 16.92 28.54
N ASP A 72 4.66 16.85 28.06
CA ASP A 72 5.65 17.92 28.26
C ASP A 72 5.24 19.19 27.50
N PRO A 73 4.97 20.32 28.19
CA PRO A 73 4.56 21.56 27.52
C PRO A 73 5.65 22.17 26.64
N LYS A 74 6.90 21.72 26.75
CA LYS A 74 8.02 22.20 25.92
C LYS A 74 8.04 21.50 24.54
N ILE A 75 7.42 20.31 24.42
CA ILE A 75 7.37 19.57 23.16
C ILE A 75 6.21 20.10 22.32
N ASN A 76 6.51 20.43 21.06
CA ASN A 76 5.57 20.98 20.10
C ASN A 76 5.10 19.94 19.09
N ILE A 77 6.00 19.02 18.71
CA ILE A 77 5.77 18.00 17.68
C ILE A 77 6.13 16.63 18.23
N VAL A 78 5.27 15.65 18.02
CA VAL A 78 5.49 14.26 18.40
C VAL A 78 5.64 13.41 17.14
N ILE A 79 6.71 12.62 17.05
CA ILE A 79 6.95 11.65 15.99
C ILE A 79 6.70 10.26 16.55
N GLU A 80 5.69 9.53 16.05
CA GLU A 80 5.34 8.18 16.45
C GLU A 80 5.86 7.17 15.41
N VAL A 81 6.75 6.27 15.86
CA VAL A 81 7.36 5.19 15.07
C VAL A 81 7.50 3.90 15.90
N MET A 82 6.54 3.64 16.78
CA MET A 82 6.50 2.44 17.63
C MET A 82 5.84 1.26 16.93
N GLY A 83 4.82 1.55 16.10
CA GLY A 83 3.94 0.55 15.52
C GLY A 83 2.94 -0.06 16.53
N GLY A 84 2.05 -0.92 16.03
CA GLY A 84 0.94 -1.47 16.80
C GLY A 84 -0.21 -0.47 17.00
N ILE A 85 -1.30 -0.92 17.62
CA ILE A 85 -2.48 -0.05 17.87
C ILE A 85 -2.33 0.64 19.21
N GLU A 86 -2.20 -0.13 20.29
CA GLU A 86 -1.95 0.41 21.63
C GLU A 86 -0.50 0.13 22.08
N PRO A 87 0.15 1.05 22.77
CA PRO A 87 -0.34 2.33 23.29
C PRO A 87 -0.25 3.51 22.29
N ALA A 88 0.09 3.29 21.01
CA ALA A 88 0.32 4.35 20.03
C ALA A 88 -0.91 5.26 19.88
N LYS A 89 -2.12 4.66 19.73
CA LYS A 89 -3.39 5.40 19.63
C LYS A 89 -3.60 6.34 20.81
N SER A 90 -3.56 5.77 22.03
CA SER A 90 -3.79 6.55 23.26
C SER A 90 -2.78 7.71 23.40
N LEU A 91 -1.51 7.48 23.08
CA LEU A 91 -0.45 8.50 23.16
C LEU A 91 -0.60 9.58 22.09
N ILE A 92 -1.01 9.23 20.86
CA ILE A 92 -1.28 10.20 19.80
C ILE A 92 -2.46 11.10 20.21
N LEU A 93 -3.57 10.51 20.67
CA LEU A 93 -4.74 11.28 21.15
C LEU A 93 -4.39 12.20 22.32
N GLU A 94 -3.55 11.73 23.26
CA GLU A 94 -3.04 12.57 24.36
C GLU A 94 -2.15 13.73 23.85
N ALA A 95 -1.27 13.45 22.89
CA ALA A 95 -0.44 14.49 22.26
C ALA A 95 -1.30 15.56 21.58
N ILE A 96 -2.29 15.16 20.78
CA ILE A 96 -3.24 16.03 20.09
C ILE A 96 -4.02 16.88 21.11
N LYS A 97 -4.56 16.24 22.16
CA LYS A 97 -5.27 16.92 23.23
C LYS A 97 -4.41 17.98 23.95
N ASN A 98 -3.09 17.76 24.01
CA ASN A 98 -2.13 18.69 24.58
C ASN A 98 -1.62 19.73 23.54
N GLY A 99 -2.28 19.87 22.40
CA GLY A 99 -1.99 20.86 21.36
C GLY A 99 -0.69 20.59 20.59
N LYS A 100 -0.26 19.33 20.49
CA LYS A 100 0.94 18.93 19.76
C LYS A 100 0.58 18.40 18.38
N SER A 101 1.29 18.86 17.37
CA SER A 101 1.23 18.23 16.04
C SER A 101 1.89 16.85 16.07
N VAL A 102 1.38 15.92 15.27
CA VAL A 102 1.83 14.53 15.26
C VAL A 102 2.26 14.12 13.86
N ILE A 103 3.34 13.36 13.79
CA ILE A 103 3.81 12.68 12.57
C ILE A 103 3.89 11.19 12.89
N THR A 104 3.24 10.35 12.08
CA THR A 104 3.21 8.90 12.33
C THR A 104 3.55 8.11 11.07
N ALA A 105 4.21 6.96 11.24
CA ALA A 105 4.43 5.98 10.19
C ALA A 105 3.55 4.72 10.37
N ASN A 106 2.56 4.78 11.26
CA ASN A 106 1.79 3.64 11.72
C ASN A 106 0.55 3.38 10.86
N LYS A 107 0.79 2.74 9.71
CA LYS A 107 -0.26 2.41 8.74
C LYS A 107 -1.41 1.59 9.32
N ALA A 108 -1.10 0.62 10.21
CA ALA A 108 -2.13 -0.24 10.81
C ALA A 108 -3.09 0.58 11.70
N LEU A 109 -2.55 1.48 12.49
CA LEU A 109 -3.34 2.39 13.32
C LEU A 109 -4.21 3.31 12.47
N LEU A 110 -3.64 3.90 11.42
CA LEU A 110 -4.38 4.81 10.54
C LEU A 110 -5.47 4.09 9.74
N ALA A 111 -5.22 2.88 9.25
CA ALA A 111 -6.21 2.09 8.49
C ALA A 111 -7.38 1.59 9.34
N THR A 112 -7.23 1.54 10.68
CA THR A 112 -8.28 1.08 11.60
C THR A 112 -8.93 2.20 12.41
N HIS A 113 -8.17 3.25 12.74
CA HIS A 113 -8.60 4.33 13.62
C HIS A 113 -8.28 5.72 13.06
N GLY A 114 -7.93 5.83 11.77
CA GLY A 114 -7.52 7.10 11.16
C GLY A 114 -8.56 8.19 11.31
N HIS A 115 -9.84 7.88 11.03
CA HIS A 115 -10.94 8.85 11.17
C HIS A 115 -11.00 9.48 12.57
N GLU A 116 -10.86 8.69 13.64
CA GLU A 116 -10.85 9.21 15.02
C GLU A 116 -9.65 10.16 15.26
N LEU A 117 -8.48 9.80 14.75
CA LEU A 117 -7.25 10.58 14.91
C LEU A 117 -7.29 11.87 14.10
N PHE A 118 -7.79 11.84 12.86
CA PHE A 118 -7.94 13.00 12.01
C PHE A 118 -8.94 14.00 12.59
N ASN A 119 -10.11 13.52 13.01
CA ASN A 119 -11.12 14.36 13.67
C ASN A 119 -10.58 15.02 14.95
N ALA A 120 -9.81 14.28 15.74
CA ALA A 120 -9.20 14.83 16.95
C ALA A 120 -8.17 15.93 16.62
N ALA A 121 -7.35 15.73 15.58
CA ALA A 121 -6.35 16.70 15.14
C ALA A 121 -7.01 17.98 14.60
N ASP A 122 -8.05 17.85 13.77
CA ASP A 122 -8.81 18.97 13.21
C ASP A 122 -9.52 19.77 14.31
N ALA A 123 -10.16 19.09 15.26
CA ALA A 123 -10.80 19.75 16.41
C ALA A 123 -9.80 20.51 17.30
N ALA A 124 -8.61 19.96 17.47
CA ALA A 124 -7.52 20.59 18.24
C ALA A 124 -6.73 21.64 17.44
N LYS A 125 -6.95 21.74 16.12
CA LYS A 125 -6.21 22.60 15.18
C LYS A 125 -4.71 22.35 15.23
N VAL A 126 -4.32 21.09 15.13
CA VAL A 126 -2.93 20.63 15.04
C VAL A 126 -2.77 19.74 13.80
N ASP A 127 -1.54 19.64 13.29
CA ASP A 127 -1.23 18.80 12.15
C ASP A 127 -1.16 17.32 12.56
N LEU A 128 -1.71 16.43 11.71
CA LEU A 128 -1.45 15.00 11.71
C LEU A 128 -0.95 14.58 10.32
N TYR A 129 0.35 14.25 10.24
CA TYR A 129 1.02 13.92 8.99
C TYR A 129 1.52 12.47 9.00
N TYR A 130 1.49 11.80 7.84
CA TYR A 130 1.76 10.36 7.78
C TYR A 130 2.33 9.87 6.44
N GLU A 131 3.13 10.70 5.75
CA GLU A 131 3.75 10.32 4.46
C GLU A 131 4.43 8.95 4.52
N ALA A 132 5.13 8.68 5.61
CA ALA A 132 5.87 7.44 5.82
C ALA A 132 4.99 6.19 6.01
N ALA A 133 3.69 6.32 6.23
CA ALA A 133 2.79 5.20 6.43
C ALA A 133 2.47 4.45 5.12
N VAL A 134 2.56 5.13 3.96
CA VAL A 134 2.26 4.53 2.65
C VAL A 134 3.48 4.65 1.74
N ALA A 135 3.92 3.51 1.19
CA ALA A 135 5.00 3.42 0.20
C ALA A 135 6.35 4.06 0.61
N GLY A 136 6.61 4.17 1.90
CA GLY A 136 7.92 4.53 2.48
C GLY A 136 8.45 5.89 2.04
N ALA A 137 9.46 5.92 1.16
CA ALA A 137 10.08 7.16 0.69
C ALA A 137 9.33 7.85 -0.45
N ILE A 138 8.29 7.21 -1.01
CA ILE A 138 7.52 7.75 -2.14
C ILE A 138 6.61 8.86 -1.61
N PRO A 139 6.73 10.11 -2.11
CA PRO A 139 5.93 11.23 -1.61
C PRO A 139 4.53 11.22 -2.22
N ILE A 140 3.72 10.23 -1.86
CA ILE A 140 2.39 10.03 -2.46
C ILE A 140 1.28 10.76 -1.72
N ILE A 141 1.30 10.77 -0.39
CA ILE A 141 0.23 11.36 0.42
C ILE A 141 0.12 12.86 0.14
N ARG A 142 1.23 13.61 0.26
CA ARG A 142 1.23 15.04 -0.06
C ARG A 142 0.97 15.32 -1.53
N SER A 143 1.46 14.49 -2.44
CA SER A 143 1.18 14.68 -3.86
C SER A 143 -0.30 14.60 -4.17
N MET A 144 -1.01 13.64 -3.58
CA MET A 144 -2.46 13.51 -3.75
C MET A 144 -3.21 14.63 -3.00
N ARG A 145 -2.83 14.91 -1.75
CA ARG A 145 -3.50 15.89 -0.88
C ARG A 145 -3.33 17.34 -1.34
N GLU A 146 -2.14 17.70 -1.83
CA GLU A 146 -1.77 19.08 -2.11
C GLU A 146 -1.62 19.33 -3.61
N SER A 147 -0.83 18.52 -4.34
CA SER A 147 -0.51 18.79 -5.73
C SER A 147 -1.65 18.43 -6.68
N LEU A 148 -2.43 17.40 -6.36
CA LEU A 148 -3.59 16.95 -7.12
C LEU A 148 -4.92 17.43 -6.54
N ALA A 149 -4.92 18.29 -5.52
CA ALA A 149 -6.13 18.80 -4.88
C ALA A 149 -7.08 19.58 -5.83
N GLY A 150 -6.58 20.03 -6.96
CA GLY A 150 -7.37 20.73 -7.99
C GLY A 150 -7.85 19.81 -9.12
N ASP A 151 -7.63 18.51 -9.03
CA ASP A 151 -7.98 17.52 -10.05
C ASP A 151 -8.83 16.40 -9.45
N GLN A 152 -9.53 15.66 -10.28
CA GLN A 152 -10.30 14.49 -9.85
C GLN A 152 -9.50 13.23 -10.10
N ILE A 153 -9.10 12.55 -9.03
CA ILE A 153 -8.47 11.24 -9.11
C ILE A 153 -9.57 10.21 -9.40
N THR A 154 -9.41 9.44 -10.46
CA THR A 154 -10.37 8.40 -10.87
C THR A 154 -9.92 7.01 -10.49
N ARG A 155 -8.59 6.80 -10.41
CA ARG A 155 -7.99 5.49 -10.10
C ARG A 155 -6.63 5.62 -9.47
N VAL A 156 -6.35 4.75 -8.50
CA VAL A 156 -5.02 4.55 -7.92
C VAL A 156 -4.67 3.09 -7.99
N MET A 157 -3.51 2.76 -8.55
CA MET A 157 -2.95 1.40 -8.56
C MET A 157 -1.58 1.40 -7.92
N GLY A 158 -1.28 0.46 -7.04
CA GLY A 158 0.00 0.46 -6.34
C GLY A 158 0.65 -0.92 -6.20
N ILE A 159 1.94 -1.00 -6.49
CA ILE A 159 2.82 -2.03 -5.94
C ILE A 159 3.35 -1.45 -4.63
N VAL A 160 2.65 -1.75 -3.53
CA VAL A 160 2.89 -1.12 -2.22
C VAL A 160 3.49 -2.07 -1.17
N ASN A 161 3.78 -3.31 -1.57
CA ASN A 161 4.48 -4.28 -0.74
C ASN A 161 5.75 -4.77 -1.46
N GLY A 162 6.93 -4.48 -0.87
CA GLY A 162 8.23 -4.80 -1.48
C GLY A 162 8.55 -6.30 -1.44
N THR A 163 8.10 -7.02 -0.41
CA THR A 163 8.33 -8.46 -0.24
C THR A 163 7.68 -9.25 -1.36
N THR A 164 6.39 -9.03 -1.59
CA THR A 164 5.63 -9.70 -2.65
C THR A 164 6.14 -9.34 -4.03
N ASN A 165 6.51 -8.07 -4.26
CA ASN A 165 7.08 -7.68 -5.53
C ASN A 165 8.46 -8.33 -5.78
N TYR A 166 9.28 -8.48 -4.75
CA TYR A 166 10.54 -9.21 -4.85
C TYR A 166 10.30 -10.67 -5.24
N ILE A 167 9.38 -11.36 -4.55
CA ILE A 167 9.06 -12.77 -4.80
C ILE A 167 8.58 -12.94 -6.26
N LEU A 168 7.58 -12.19 -6.68
CA LEU A 168 7.02 -12.28 -8.03
C LEU A 168 8.04 -11.89 -9.12
N THR A 169 8.95 -10.94 -8.84
CA THR A 169 10.03 -10.59 -9.77
C THR A 169 10.98 -11.78 -9.97
N LYS A 170 11.42 -12.43 -8.89
CA LYS A 170 12.32 -13.60 -8.96
C LYS A 170 11.65 -14.80 -9.62
N MET A 171 10.39 -15.07 -9.31
CA MET A 171 9.62 -16.10 -10.00
C MET A 171 9.56 -15.84 -11.51
N HIS A 172 9.32 -14.59 -11.94
CA HIS A 172 9.23 -14.21 -13.34
C HIS A 172 10.59 -14.27 -14.06
N GLU A 173 11.65 -13.72 -13.47
CA GLU A 173 12.95 -13.59 -14.12
C GLU A 173 13.75 -14.91 -14.12
N GLU A 174 13.68 -15.65 -13.02
CA GLU A 174 14.51 -16.84 -12.77
C GLU A 174 13.71 -18.16 -12.90
N GLY A 175 12.38 -18.14 -12.99
CA GLY A 175 11.53 -19.31 -13.11
C GLY A 175 11.47 -20.15 -11.82
N ARG A 176 11.80 -19.57 -10.68
CA ARG A 176 11.87 -20.24 -9.37
C ARG A 176 10.48 -20.38 -8.75
N ALA A 177 10.34 -21.39 -7.88
CA ALA A 177 9.10 -21.60 -7.14
C ALA A 177 8.92 -20.58 -6.00
N PHE A 178 7.67 -20.30 -5.63
CA PHE A 178 7.28 -19.36 -4.57
C PHE A 178 8.03 -19.63 -3.25
N ASP A 179 7.97 -20.88 -2.75
CA ASP A 179 8.58 -21.26 -1.45
C ASP A 179 10.11 -21.09 -1.42
N GLU A 180 10.77 -21.29 -2.55
CA GLU A 180 12.21 -21.11 -2.67
C GLU A 180 12.58 -19.62 -2.57
N VAL A 181 11.86 -18.79 -3.30
CA VAL A 181 12.11 -17.33 -3.29
C VAL A 181 11.68 -16.69 -1.97
N LEU A 182 10.62 -17.19 -1.33
CA LEU A 182 10.21 -16.72 -0.01
C LEU A 182 11.32 -16.95 1.03
N LYS A 183 11.95 -18.13 1.04
CA LYS A 183 13.08 -18.42 1.93
C LYS A 183 14.27 -17.49 1.68
N GLU A 184 14.54 -17.16 0.43
CA GLU A 184 15.58 -16.18 0.08
C GLU A 184 15.20 -14.77 0.58
N ALA A 185 13.96 -14.34 0.39
CA ALA A 185 13.47 -13.07 0.89
C ALA A 185 13.60 -12.95 2.41
N GLN A 186 13.33 -14.04 3.15
CA GLN A 186 13.54 -14.11 4.60
C GLN A 186 15.04 -14.01 4.97
N ALA A 187 15.90 -14.72 4.27
CA ALA A 187 17.35 -14.68 4.51
C ALA A 187 17.94 -13.28 4.23
N LEU A 188 17.39 -12.54 3.27
CA LEU A 188 17.79 -11.17 2.94
C LEU A 188 17.14 -10.10 3.84
N GLY A 189 16.22 -10.49 4.73
CA GLY A 189 15.50 -9.59 5.62
C GLY A 189 14.40 -8.77 4.92
N TYR A 190 13.94 -9.17 3.75
CA TYR A 190 12.76 -8.59 3.09
C TYR A 190 11.46 -9.14 3.67
N ALA A 191 11.44 -10.38 4.15
CA ALA A 191 10.33 -11.00 4.84
C ALA A 191 10.71 -11.38 6.26
N GLU A 192 9.77 -11.25 7.19
CA GLU A 192 9.90 -11.73 8.57
C GLU A 192 9.72 -13.26 8.64
N ALA A 193 9.95 -13.83 9.84
CA ALA A 193 9.76 -15.26 10.07
C ALA A 193 8.30 -15.69 9.83
N ASP A 194 7.35 -14.84 10.19
CA ASP A 194 5.95 -14.97 9.78
C ASP A 194 5.65 -13.93 8.66
N PRO A 195 5.63 -14.35 7.40
CA PRO A 195 5.44 -13.45 6.26
C PRO A 195 3.97 -13.24 5.90
N THR A 196 3.01 -13.76 6.68
CA THR A 196 1.58 -13.80 6.35
C THR A 196 1.03 -12.43 6.00
N ALA A 197 1.38 -11.39 6.77
CA ALA A 197 0.92 -10.03 6.50
C ALA A 197 1.33 -9.51 5.11
N ASP A 198 2.49 -9.93 4.62
CA ASP A 198 2.98 -9.58 3.30
C ASP A 198 2.34 -10.47 2.23
N VAL A 199 2.54 -11.80 2.32
CA VAL A 199 2.20 -12.71 1.22
C VAL A 199 0.69 -12.90 1.03
N GLU A 200 -0.12 -12.72 2.08
CA GLU A 200 -1.58 -12.74 1.99
C GLU A 200 -2.18 -11.34 1.69
N GLY A 201 -1.34 -10.32 1.52
CA GLY A 201 -1.74 -9.00 1.04
C GLY A 201 -2.25 -8.03 2.10
N HIS A 202 -2.27 -8.39 3.38
CA HIS A 202 -2.83 -7.55 4.45
C HIS A 202 -2.10 -6.22 4.63
N ASP A 203 -0.76 -6.22 4.48
CA ASP A 203 0.03 -4.97 4.48
C ASP A 203 -0.36 -4.05 3.30
N ALA A 204 -0.59 -4.63 2.14
CA ALA A 204 -1.04 -3.88 0.97
C ALA A 204 -2.49 -3.38 1.14
N ALA A 205 -3.37 -4.17 1.79
CA ALA A 205 -4.75 -3.78 2.05
C ALA A 205 -4.85 -2.56 2.97
N ALA A 206 -4.05 -2.50 4.04
CA ALA A 206 -4.00 -1.33 4.92
C ALA A 206 -3.60 -0.06 4.16
N LYS A 207 -2.63 -0.17 3.24
CA LYS A 207 -2.20 0.96 2.40
C LYS A 207 -3.24 1.31 1.33
N ALA A 208 -3.95 0.32 0.78
CA ALA A 208 -5.03 0.53 -0.18
C ALA A 208 -6.18 1.33 0.44
N ALA A 209 -6.58 1.01 1.68
CA ALA A 209 -7.59 1.75 2.42
C ALA A 209 -7.21 3.24 2.56
N LEU A 210 -5.96 3.52 2.99
CA LEU A 210 -5.47 4.90 3.13
C LEU A 210 -5.42 5.65 1.79
N LEU A 211 -4.95 5.00 0.74
CA LEU A 211 -4.92 5.60 -0.61
C LEU A 211 -6.32 5.87 -1.16
N ALA A 212 -7.27 4.94 -0.94
CA ALA A 212 -8.66 5.10 -1.35
C ALA A 212 -9.34 6.25 -0.61
N SER A 213 -9.16 6.31 0.72
CA SER A 213 -9.73 7.39 1.53
C SER A 213 -9.24 8.75 1.05
N LEU A 214 -7.93 8.87 0.79
CA LEU A 214 -7.34 10.12 0.31
C LEU A 214 -7.78 10.48 -1.10
N ALA A 215 -7.84 9.50 -2.02
CA ALA A 215 -8.17 9.73 -3.42
C ALA A 215 -9.63 10.14 -3.62
N PHE A 216 -10.54 9.58 -2.83
CA PHE A 216 -11.99 9.71 -3.04
C PHE A 216 -12.70 10.47 -1.92
N HIS A 217 -11.95 11.09 -1.02
CA HIS A 217 -12.47 11.93 0.06
C HIS A 217 -13.58 11.26 0.88
N SER A 218 -13.39 9.96 1.17
CA SER A 218 -14.34 9.10 1.89
C SER A 218 -13.59 8.22 2.86
N THR A 219 -14.19 7.90 4.00
CA THR A 219 -13.57 6.98 4.95
C THR A 219 -13.65 5.55 4.42
N VAL A 220 -12.51 4.92 4.15
CA VAL A 220 -12.40 3.50 3.80
C VAL A 220 -11.60 2.80 4.89
N VAL A 221 -12.21 1.78 5.52
CA VAL A 221 -11.55 0.98 6.56
C VAL A 221 -11.00 -0.33 5.98
N ILE A 222 -10.00 -0.89 6.64
CA ILE A 222 -9.30 -2.08 6.15
C ILE A 222 -10.23 -3.29 5.90
N ASP A 223 -11.28 -3.44 6.71
CA ASP A 223 -12.23 -4.55 6.61
C ASP A 223 -13.12 -4.47 5.34
N GLU A 224 -13.15 -3.33 4.67
CA GLU A 224 -13.85 -3.11 3.40
C GLU A 224 -12.99 -3.42 2.17
N VAL A 225 -11.69 -3.66 2.36
CA VAL A 225 -10.77 -3.97 1.29
C VAL A 225 -10.83 -5.46 0.94
N TYR A 226 -11.27 -5.80 -0.27
CA TYR A 226 -11.10 -7.17 -0.75
C TYR A 226 -9.61 -7.51 -0.84
N CYS A 227 -9.20 -8.66 -0.28
CA CYS A 227 -7.79 -9.02 -0.19
C CYS A 227 -7.54 -10.48 -0.59
N GLU A 228 -6.64 -10.67 -1.56
CA GLU A 228 -6.13 -11.96 -2.00
C GLU A 228 -4.61 -11.89 -2.14
N GLY A 229 -3.90 -12.83 -1.50
CA GLY A 229 -2.43 -12.90 -1.49
C GLY A 229 -1.83 -13.59 -2.71
N ILE A 230 -0.50 -13.75 -2.66
CA ILE A 230 0.27 -14.39 -3.75
C ILE A 230 0.65 -15.85 -3.47
N SER A 231 0.29 -16.40 -2.32
CA SER A 231 0.69 -17.76 -1.90
C SER A 231 0.20 -18.86 -2.84
N LYS A 232 -0.87 -18.59 -3.59
CA LYS A 232 -1.45 -19.53 -4.58
C LYS A 232 -0.85 -19.40 -5.98
N ILE A 233 -0.01 -18.40 -6.25
CA ILE A 233 0.60 -18.19 -7.56
C ILE A 233 1.70 -19.21 -7.78
N SER A 234 1.54 -20.04 -8.82
CA SER A 234 2.50 -21.07 -9.19
C SER A 234 3.55 -20.56 -10.19
N SER A 235 4.65 -21.32 -10.34
CA SER A 235 5.64 -21.08 -11.40
C SER A 235 5.03 -21.21 -12.80
N ASP A 236 4.03 -22.08 -12.96
CA ASP A 236 3.32 -22.29 -14.23
C ASP A 236 2.43 -21.09 -14.59
N ASP A 237 1.78 -20.47 -13.61
CA ASP A 237 1.04 -19.22 -13.81
C ASP A 237 1.95 -18.11 -14.31
N VAL A 238 3.14 -18.00 -13.69
CA VAL A 238 4.15 -17.02 -14.09
C VAL A 238 4.68 -17.32 -15.49
N ALA A 239 4.91 -18.60 -15.84
CA ALA A 239 5.35 -19.01 -17.17
C ALA A 239 4.25 -18.73 -18.22
N ALA A 240 2.99 -18.99 -17.89
CA ALA A 240 1.84 -18.69 -18.75
C ALA A 240 1.72 -17.18 -19.01
N ALA A 241 1.78 -16.35 -17.96
CA ALA A 241 1.79 -14.89 -18.10
C ALA A 241 2.96 -14.38 -18.97
N LYS A 242 4.17 -14.92 -18.75
CA LYS A 242 5.36 -14.61 -19.55
C LYS A 242 5.17 -14.96 -21.03
N SER A 243 4.53 -16.08 -21.32
CA SER A 243 4.23 -16.51 -22.70
C SER A 243 3.22 -15.58 -23.42
N MET A 244 2.49 -14.78 -22.67
CA MET A 244 1.56 -13.72 -23.14
C MET A 244 2.18 -12.33 -23.09
N ASN A 245 3.52 -12.21 -23.00
CA ASN A 245 4.23 -10.93 -22.87
C ASN A 245 3.73 -10.09 -21.69
N SER A 246 3.48 -10.74 -20.57
CA SER A 246 2.90 -10.17 -19.36
C SER A 246 3.66 -10.60 -18.11
N VAL A 247 3.42 -9.92 -16.99
CA VAL A 247 4.01 -10.19 -15.68
C VAL A 247 2.90 -10.24 -14.62
N ILE A 248 3.09 -11.05 -13.58
CA ILE A 248 2.18 -11.05 -12.42
C ILE A 248 2.72 -10.08 -11.37
N LYS A 249 1.84 -9.23 -10.85
CA LYS A 249 2.11 -8.31 -9.73
C LYS A 249 1.00 -8.42 -8.70
N LEU A 250 1.30 -8.17 -7.42
CA LEU A 250 0.28 -7.89 -6.41
C LEU A 250 -0.03 -6.40 -6.46
N LEU A 251 -1.26 -6.04 -6.78
CA LEU A 251 -1.69 -4.64 -6.86
C LEU A 251 -2.69 -4.31 -5.77
N ALA A 252 -2.49 -3.16 -5.13
CA ALA A 252 -3.52 -2.41 -4.45
C ALA A 252 -4.22 -1.54 -5.51
N ILE A 253 -5.53 -1.66 -5.64
CA ILE A 253 -6.33 -0.92 -6.63
C ILE A 253 -7.48 -0.25 -5.91
N ALA A 254 -7.62 1.05 -6.12
CA ALA A 254 -8.78 1.83 -5.69
C ALA A 254 -9.28 2.64 -6.89
N GLU A 255 -10.58 2.54 -7.19
CA GLU A 255 -11.18 3.23 -8.34
C GLU A 255 -12.65 3.57 -8.09
N LEU A 256 -13.13 4.61 -8.74
CA LEU A 256 -14.55 4.93 -8.77
C LEU A 256 -15.25 4.06 -9.82
N THR A 257 -16.36 3.46 -9.42
CA THR A 257 -17.24 2.74 -10.34
C THR A 257 -18.11 3.71 -11.13
N VAL A 258 -18.78 3.20 -12.17
CA VAL A 258 -19.77 4.01 -12.95
C VAL A 258 -20.99 4.45 -12.13
N LYS A 259 -21.11 4.00 -10.88
CA LYS A 259 -22.18 4.39 -9.95
C LYS A 259 -21.69 5.35 -8.85
N ASP A 260 -20.47 5.86 -8.99
CA ASP A 260 -19.81 6.68 -7.97
C ASP A 260 -19.61 5.94 -6.63
N GLU A 261 -19.47 4.61 -6.65
CA GLU A 261 -19.07 3.79 -5.50
C GLU A 261 -17.56 3.56 -5.54
N ILE A 262 -16.91 3.40 -4.40
CA ILE A 262 -15.48 3.08 -4.30
C ILE A 262 -15.29 1.57 -4.42
N SER A 263 -14.52 1.13 -5.40
CA SER A 263 -13.99 -0.24 -5.44
C SER A 263 -12.57 -0.25 -4.91
N VAL A 264 -12.32 -0.97 -3.82
CA VAL A 264 -10.99 -1.09 -3.21
C VAL A 264 -10.61 -2.55 -3.02
N ARG A 265 -9.45 -2.93 -3.56
CA ARG A 265 -9.05 -4.34 -3.59
C ARG A 265 -7.54 -4.53 -3.67
N VAL A 266 -7.07 -5.66 -3.16
CA VAL A 266 -5.69 -6.13 -3.29
C VAL A 266 -5.71 -7.56 -3.79
N HIS A 267 -5.06 -7.83 -4.91
CA HIS A 267 -4.98 -9.17 -5.48
C HIS A 267 -3.84 -9.30 -6.50
N PRO A 268 -3.41 -10.53 -6.84
CA PRO A 268 -2.54 -10.78 -7.98
C PRO A 268 -3.20 -10.34 -9.29
N VAL A 269 -2.40 -9.74 -10.17
CA VAL A 269 -2.85 -9.20 -11.46
C VAL A 269 -1.83 -9.55 -12.54
N ILE A 270 -2.32 -9.99 -13.70
CA ILE A 270 -1.51 -10.09 -14.92
C ILE A 270 -1.50 -8.71 -15.59
N LEU A 271 -0.30 -8.15 -15.78
CA LEU A 271 -0.06 -6.88 -16.46
C LEU A 271 0.72 -7.11 -17.76
N PRO A 272 0.34 -6.52 -18.89
CA PRO A 272 1.17 -6.51 -20.09
C PRO A 272 2.48 -5.76 -19.81
N LEU A 273 3.58 -6.20 -20.42
CA LEU A 273 4.91 -5.56 -20.23
C LEU A 273 4.94 -4.09 -20.67
N SER A 274 3.96 -3.63 -21.46
CA SER A 274 3.79 -2.23 -21.84
C SER A 274 3.25 -1.34 -20.71
N HIS A 275 2.63 -1.93 -19.67
CA HIS A 275 2.11 -1.17 -18.55
C HIS A 275 3.25 -0.63 -17.66
N PRO A 276 3.24 0.64 -17.22
CA PRO A 276 4.33 1.22 -16.42
C PRO A 276 4.68 0.41 -15.17
N LEU A 277 3.67 -0.09 -14.42
CA LEU A 277 3.88 -0.91 -13.22
C LEU A 277 4.57 -2.25 -13.51
N ALA A 278 4.51 -2.78 -14.73
CA ALA A 278 5.20 -4.02 -15.09
C ALA A 278 6.73 -3.91 -14.97
N SER A 279 7.27 -2.71 -15.12
CA SER A 279 8.71 -2.43 -15.03
C SER A 279 9.26 -2.40 -13.60
N VAL A 280 8.41 -2.34 -12.59
CA VAL A 280 8.80 -2.25 -11.16
C VAL A 280 9.32 -3.59 -10.67
N ARG A 281 10.59 -3.67 -10.30
CA ARG A 281 11.29 -4.91 -9.95
C ARG A 281 11.78 -4.94 -8.51
N ASN A 282 12.12 -6.14 -8.06
CA ASN A 282 12.70 -6.38 -6.73
C ASN A 282 11.80 -5.82 -5.61
N ALA A 283 12.41 -5.30 -4.54
CA ALA A 283 11.68 -4.73 -3.40
C ALA A 283 11.29 -3.25 -3.59
N PHE A 284 11.23 -2.76 -4.84
CA PHE A 284 10.76 -1.41 -5.13
C PHE A 284 9.23 -1.34 -5.15
N ASN A 285 8.73 -0.18 -4.78
CA ASN A 285 7.31 0.16 -4.82
C ASN A 285 7.05 1.19 -5.91
N ALA A 286 5.79 1.25 -6.34
CA ALA A 286 5.30 2.33 -7.19
C ALA A 286 3.80 2.54 -6.94
N VAL A 287 3.38 3.79 -7.04
CA VAL A 287 1.96 4.17 -7.05
C VAL A 287 1.67 4.89 -8.36
N TYR A 288 0.67 4.40 -9.05
CA TYR A 288 0.20 4.90 -10.33
C TYR A 288 -1.18 5.53 -10.11
N VAL A 289 -1.29 6.81 -10.46
CA VAL A 289 -2.50 7.60 -10.25
C VAL A 289 -3.04 8.02 -11.61
N GLU A 290 -4.32 7.83 -11.83
CA GLU A 290 -5.06 8.34 -12.97
C GLU A 290 -5.96 9.48 -12.49
N ALA A 291 -5.81 10.65 -13.11
CA ALA A 291 -6.58 11.84 -12.81
C ALA A 291 -7.15 12.43 -14.11
N GLU A 292 -8.29 13.12 -14.03
CA GLU A 292 -9.00 13.58 -15.23
C GLU A 292 -8.21 14.58 -16.07
N ALA A 293 -7.55 15.55 -15.43
CA ALA A 293 -6.81 16.58 -16.13
C ALA A 293 -5.32 16.28 -16.23
N ALA A 294 -4.68 15.80 -15.16
CA ALA A 294 -3.25 15.48 -15.14
C ALA A 294 -2.92 14.18 -15.91
N GLY A 295 -3.92 13.33 -16.15
CA GLY A 295 -3.75 12.04 -16.80
C GLY A 295 -3.02 11.05 -15.89
N GLN A 296 -2.07 10.31 -16.47
CA GLN A 296 -1.39 9.21 -15.81
C GLN A 296 -0.08 9.66 -15.16
N LEU A 297 0.04 9.45 -13.86
CA LEU A 297 1.23 9.77 -13.07
C LEU A 297 1.76 8.51 -12.41
N MET A 298 3.07 8.36 -12.31
CA MET A 298 3.71 7.25 -11.60
C MET A 298 4.76 7.77 -10.63
N PHE A 299 4.63 7.35 -9.37
CA PHE A 299 5.58 7.61 -8.31
C PHE A 299 6.32 6.32 -7.98
N TYR A 300 7.65 6.34 -8.03
CA TYR A 300 8.48 5.13 -7.89
C TYR A 300 9.60 5.35 -6.90
N GLY A 301 9.88 4.37 -6.06
CA GLY A 301 10.95 4.46 -5.09
C GLY A 301 11.05 3.25 -4.15
N ARG A 302 11.80 3.41 -3.06
CA ARG A 302 11.89 2.41 -2.00
C ARG A 302 10.66 2.48 -1.09
N GLY A 303 9.92 1.38 -0.99
CA GLY A 303 8.70 1.29 -0.18
C GLY A 303 8.92 1.09 1.30
N ALA A 304 10.13 0.73 1.74
CA ALA A 304 10.49 0.47 3.13
C ALA A 304 12.00 0.66 3.35
N GLY A 305 12.39 0.63 4.62
CA GLY A 305 13.80 0.76 5.06
C GLY A 305 13.99 1.93 6.01
N GLY A 306 14.99 1.85 6.89
CA GLY A 306 15.22 2.86 7.94
C GLY A 306 15.39 4.26 7.38
N ALA A 307 16.38 4.46 6.50
CA ALA A 307 16.67 5.79 5.93
C ALA A 307 15.59 6.28 4.94
N PRO A 308 15.02 5.45 4.02
CA PRO A 308 13.91 5.88 3.17
C PRO A 308 12.68 6.37 3.97
N THR A 309 12.25 5.60 4.97
CA THR A 309 11.11 5.97 5.82
C THR A 309 11.41 7.21 6.68
N ALA A 310 12.64 7.32 7.22
CA ALA A 310 13.07 8.52 7.95
C ALA A 310 13.04 9.78 7.08
N SER A 311 13.41 9.68 5.80
CA SER A 311 13.33 10.81 4.86
C SER A 311 11.91 11.34 4.70
N ALA A 312 10.91 10.46 4.59
CA ALA A 312 9.51 10.87 4.52
C ALA A 312 9.04 11.56 5.82
N ILE A 313 9.39 10.99 6.99
CA ILE A 313 9.11 11.58 8.31
C ILE A 313 9.73 12.98 8.44
N LEU A 314 10.98 13.16 8.01
CA LEU A 314 11.63 14.47 8.04
C LEU A 314 11.01 15.45 7.05
N GLY A 315 10.52 14.97 5.92
CA GLY A 315 9.71 15.76 5.00
C GLY A 315 8.44 16.29 5.64
N ASP A 316 7.72 15.43 6.39
CA ASP A 316 6.56 15.84 7.18
C ASP A 316 6.94 16.80 8.30
N LEU A 317 8.06 16.54 9.00
CA LEU A 317 8.56 17.42 10.04
C LEU A 317 8.82 18.85 9.52
N VAL A 318 9.44 18.98 8.34
CA VAL A 318 9.67 20.28 7.72
C VAL A 318 8.36 20.98 7.36
N ALA A 319 7.35 20.25 6.86
CA ALA A 319 6.04 20.80 6.54
C ALA A 319 5.31 21.29 7.81
N VAL A 320 5.19 20.44 8.83
CA VAL A 320 4.57 20.77 10.13
C VAL A 320 5.30 21.94 10.81
N ALA A 321 6.63 21.97 10.75
CA ALA A 321 7.41 23.05 11.33
C ALA A 321 7.18 24.39 10.62
N ARG A 322 7.00 24.39 9.30
CA ARG A 322 6.60 25.59 8.52
C ARG A 322 5.25 26.11 8.98
N HIS A 323 4.26 25.24 9.13
CA HIS A 323 2.95 25.64 9.64
C HIS A 323 3.07 26.27 11.02
N ALA A 324 3.77 25.60 11.93
CA ALA A 324 3.99 26.11 13.27
C ALA A 324 4.75 27.44 13.31
N ALA A 325 5.74 27.65 12.42
CA ALA A 325 6.49 28.91 12.32
C ALA A 325 5.59 30.10 11.97
N TYR A 326 4.60 29.87 11.09
CA TYR A 326 3.64 30.89 10.67
C TYR A 326 2.33 30.87 11.47
N SER A 327 2.21 30.05 12.51
CA SER A 327 1.01 29.86 13.32
C SER A 327 -0.22 29.47 12.47
N THR A 328 0.01 28.61 11.49
CA THR A 328 -1.00 27.98 10.63
C THR A 328 -1.05 26.49 10.89
N VAL A 329 -2.06 25.83 10.34
CA VAL A 329 -2.21 24.38 10.29
C VAL A 329 -2.30 23.99 8.82
N GLY A 330 -1.75 22.85 8.45
CA GLY A 330 -1.87 22.32 7.10
C GLY A 330 -3.27 21.82 6.77
N TYR A 331 -3.41 21.25 5.59
CA TYR A 331 -4.66 20.62 5.20
C TYR A 331 -4.90 19.36 6.03
N GLY A 332 -6.09 19.27 6.65
CA GLY A 332 -6.60 18.06 7.28
C GLY A 332 -6.99 17.00 6.24
N GLU A 333 -7.44 15.85 6.71
CA GLU A 333 -8.09 14.87 5.82
C GLU A 333 -9.47 15.39 5.40
N SER A 334 -9.87 15.05 4.16
CA SER A 334 -11.21 15.38 3.69
C SER A 334 -11.99 14.10 3.43
N ASP A 335 -13.16 14.01 4.05
CA ASP A 335 -14.10 12.88 3.95
C ASP A 335 -15.52 13.37 3.53
N TYR A 336 -15.56 14.48 2.81
CA TYR A 336 -16.82 15.14 2.46
C TYR A 336 -17.69 14.36 1.46
N ALA A 337 -17.12 13.39 0.74
CA ALA A 337 -17.84 12.69 -0.31
C ALA A 337 -18.73 11.56 0.23
N ASP A 338 -18.32 10.90 1.33
CA ASP A 338 -19.07 9.83 2.02
C ASP A 338 -19.65 8.78 1.04
N LEU A 339 -18.79 8.28 0.15
CA LEU A 339 -19.17 7.34 -0.91
C LEU A 339 -19.28 5.92 -0.38
N ASP A 340 -20.24 5.17 -0.90
CA ASP A 340 -20.40 3.74 -0.61
C ASP A 340 -19.26 2.88 -1.18
N ILE A 341 -18.99 1.76 -0.53
CA ILE A 341 -18.01 0.77 -1.03
C ILE A 341 -18.73 -0.26 -1.91
N ALA A 342 -18.25 -0.41 -3.15
CA ALA A 342 -18.78 -1.38 -4.08
C ALA A 342 -18.45 -2.82 -3.62
N PRO A 343 -19.43 -3.74 -3.58
CA PRO A 343 -19.15 -5.14 -3.30
C PRO A 343 -18.29 -5.74 -4.42
N ILE A 344 -17.31 -6.57 -4.05
CA ILE A 344 -16.36 -7.16 -5.02
C ILE A 344 -17.06 -7.89 -6.17
N GLY A 345 -18.15 -8.60 -5.90
CA GLY A 345 -18.93 -9.34 -6.90
C GLY A 345 -19.44 -8.48 -8.06
N ALA A 346 -19.67 -7.17 -7.83
CA ALA A 346 -20.12 -6.24 -8.87
C ALA A 346 -18.97 -5.64 -9.70
N VAL A 347 -17.73 -5.75 -9.23
CA VAL A 347 -16.54 -5.21 -9.91
C VAL A 347 -16.31 -5.97 -11.23
N LYS A 348 -16.00 -5.22 -12.28
CA LYS A 348 -15.72 -5.79 -13.60
C LYS A 348 -14.23 -5.84 -13.85
N SER A 349 -13.72 -7.04 -14.13
CA SER A 349 -12.33 -7.29 -14.51
C SER A 349 -12.25 -8.21 -15.72
N GLN A 350 -11.15 -8.19 -16.41
CA GLN A 350 -10.78 -9.28 -17.31
C GLN A 350 -10.13 -10.39 -16.49
N PHE A 351 -10.31 -11.64 -16.91
CA PHE A 351 -9.81 -12.79 -16.18
C PHE A 351 -9.00 -13.72 -17.07
N PHE A 352 -7.91 -14.20 -16.51
CA PHE A 352 -7.13 -15.31 -16.99
C PHE A 352 -7.56 -16.55 -16.19
N VAL A 353 -8.01 -17.58 -16.90
CA VAL A 353 -8.44 -18.86 -16.32
C VAL A 353 -7.62 -19.98 -16.93
N ARG A 354 -6.89 -20.73 -16.10
CA ARG A 354 -6.07 -21.86 -16.51
C ARG A 354 -6.70 -23.16 -16.03
N LEU A 355 -6.94 -24.07 -16.96
CA LEU A 355 -7.68 -25.32 -16.77
C LEU A 355 -6.85 -26.50 -17.23
N HIS A 356 -6.87 -27.61 -16.48
CA HIS A 356 -6.52 -28.92 -17.00
C HIS A 356 -7.78 -29.58 -17.55
N VAL A 357 -7.72 -30.05 -18.81
CA VAL A 357 -8.85 -30.54 -19.54
C VAL A 357 -8.55 -31.85 -20.28
N ALA A 358 -9.56 -32.67 -20.55
CA ALA A 358 -9.41 -33.83 -21.41
C ALA A 358 -9.19 -33.39 -22.86
N ASP A 359 -8.17 -33.95 -23.51
CA ASP A 359 -7.90 -33.69 -24.95
C ASP A 359 -8.83 -34.54 -25.84
N LYS A 360 -10.06 -34.05 -25.98
CA LYS A 360 -11.10 -34.73 -26.76
C LYS A 360 -11.91 -33.73 -27.57
N SER A 361 -12.44 -34.21 -28.71
CA SER A 361 -13.34 -33.40 -29.53
C SER A 361 -14.56 -32.91 -28.74
N GLY A 362 -14.88 -31.62 -28.87
CA GLY A 362 -16.02 -30.99 -28.21
C GLY A 362 -15.71 -30.34 -26.84
N VAL A 363 -14.55 -30.59 -26.21
CA VAL A 363 -14.20 -30.01 -24.90
C VAL A 363 -14.19 -28.51 -24.96
N LEU A 364 -13.51 -27.89 -25.92
CA LEU A 364 -13.49 -26.45 -26.08
C LEU A 364 -14.89 -25.86 -26.29
N ALA A 365 -15.73 -26.53 -27.07
CA ALA A 365 -17.10 -26.06 -27.30
C ALA A 365 -17.93 -26.08 -26.02
N SER A 366 -17.82 -27.13 -25.20
CA SER A 366 -18.52 -27.23 -23.92
C SER A 366 -18.05 -26.18 -22.91
N ILE A 367 -16.74 -25.92 -22.85
CA ILE A 367 -16.17 -24.86 -21.99
C ILE A 367 -16.66 -23.49 -22.46
N ALA A 368 -16.59 -23.19 -23.77
CA ALA A 368 -17.07 -21.92 -24.32
C ALA A 368 -18.57 -21.70 -24.05
N GLN A 369 -19.38 -22.77 -24.13
CA GLN A 369 -20.81 -22.72 -23.80
C GLN A 369 -21.04 -22.40 -22.32
N THR A 370 -20.16 -22.87 -21.40
CA THR A 370 -20.24 -22.57 -19.96
C THR A 370 -19.98 -21.08 -19.71
N PHE A 371 -18.95 -20.52 -20.31
CA PHE A 371 -18.68 -19.05 -20.24
C PHE A 371 -19.86 -18.25 -20.80
N ALA A 372 -20.39 -18.64 -21.97
CA ALA A 372 -21.52 -17.96 -22.58
C ALA A 372 -22.80 -18.03 -21.73
N SER A 373 -23.04 -19.14 -21.00
CA SER A 373 -24.21 -19.30 -20.13
C SER A 373 -24.22 -18.33 -18.94
N GLU A 374 -23.03 -17.83 -18.52
CA GLU A 374 -22.86 -16.85 -17.46
C GLU A 374 -22.62 -15.43 -18.00
N ASN A 375 -22.86 -15.21 -19.30
CA ASN A 375 -22.60 -13.92 -19.96
C ASN A 375 -21.13 -13.45 -19.88
N VAL A 376 -20.19 -14.36 -19.73
CA VAL A 376 -18.76 -14.09 -19.79
C VAL A 376 -18.26 -14.30 -21.21
N SER A 377 -17.80 -13.22 -21.84
CA SER A 377 -17.29 -13.26 -23.23
C SER A 377 -15.80 -13.64 -23.21
N ILE A 378 -15.42 -14.56 -24.08
CA ILE A 378 -14.04 -15.00 -24.23
C ILE A 378 -13.32 -14.08 -25.23
N GLN A 379 -12.15 -13.56 -24.84
CA GLN A 379 -11.28 -12.75 -25.70
C GLN A 379 -10.25 -13.64 -26.42
N THR A 380 -9.59 -14.53 -25.67
CA THR A 380 -8.52 -15.36 -26.20
C THR A 380 -8.60 -16.77 -25.60
N VAL A 381 -8.30 -17.76 -26.42
CA VAL A 381 -8.13 -19.15 -25.98
C VAL A 381 -6.80 -19.67 -26.48
N ARG A 382 -6.05 -20.33 -25.63
CA ARG A 382 -4.81 -21.02 -25.97
C ARG A 382 -4.82 -22.41 -25.37
N GLN A 383 -4.52 -23.41 -26.17
CA GLN A 383 -4.32 -24.78 -25.71
C GLN A 383 -2.83 -25.14 -25.80
N ALA A 384 -2.33 -25.80 -24.76
CA ALA A 384 -0.99 -26.36 -24.69
C ALA A 384 -1.07 -27.81 -24.18
N GLY A 385 -0.03 -28.62 -24.43
CA GLY A 385 -0.03 -30.01 -24.06
C GLY A 385 -0.90 -30.90 -24.95
N LEU A 386 -0.85 -32.21 -24.73
CA LEU A 386 -1.62 -33.24 -25.45
C LEU A 386 -2.05 -34.34 -24.46
N GLY A 387 -3.17 -34.99 -24.73
CA GLY A 387 -3.67 -36.14 -23.97
C GLY A 387 -4.19 -35.75 -22.57
N GLU A 388 -3.73 -36.43 -21.54
CA GLU A 388 -4.17 -36.20 -20.16
C GLU A 388 -3.58 -34.93 -19.55
N ASP A 389 -2.53 -34.38 -20.15
CA ASP A 389 -1.83 -33.14 -19.71
C ASP A 389 -2.26 -31.92 -20.56
N ALA A 390 -3.40 -31.96 -21.19
CA ALA A 390 -3.87 -30.83 -21.98
C ALA A 390 -4.29 -29.67 -21.08
N GLU A 391 -3.67 -28.54 -21.32
CA GLU A 391 -3.94 -27.28 -20.60
C GLU A 391 -4.67 -26.29 -21.51
N LEU A 392 -5.73 -25.69 -21.00
CA LEU A 392 -6.49 -24.65 -21.67
C LEU A 392 -6.40 -23.36 -20.90
N ILE A 393 -5.90 -22.33 -21.55
CA ILE A 393 -5.86 -20.96 -21.01
C ILE A 393 -6.95 -20.16 -21.71
N VAL A 394 -7.82 -19.55 -20.92
CA VAL A 394 -8.89 -18.66 -21.40
C VAL A 394 -8.66 -17.27 -20.81
N VAL A 395 -8.63 -16.25 -21.68
CA VAL A 395 -8.68 -14.83 -21.25
C VAL A 395 -10.05 -14.28 -21.64
N THR A 396 -10.74 -13.64 -20.70
CA THR A 396 -12.08 -13.11 -20.93
C THR A 396 -12.04 -11.62 -21.29
N HIS A 397 -13.10 -11.11 -21.91
CA HIS A 397 -13.42 -9.68 -21.82
C HIS A 397 -13.86 -9.34 -20.40
N ALA A 398 -14.04 -8.03 -20.10
CA ALA A 398 -14.49 -7.60 -18.80
C ALA A 398 -15.84 -8.20 -18.41
N ALA A 399 -15.88 -8.89 -17.26
CA ALA A 399 -17.06 -9.50 -16.67
C ALA A 399 -17.07 -9.18 -15.17
N SER A 400 -18.24 -9.30 -14.52
CA SER A 400 -18.30 -9.17 -13.06
C SER A 400 -17.68 -10.38 -12.36
N GLU A 401 -17.13 -10.19 -11.17
CA GLU A 401 -16.61 -11.28 -10.34
C GLU A 401 -17.67 -12.36 -10.11
N ASP A 402 -18.92 -11.98 -9.80
CA ASP A 402 -20.03 -12.93 -9.59
C ASP A 402 -20.29 -13.82 -10.82
N ALA A 403 -20.24 -13.24 -12.03
CA ALA A 403 -20.45 -13.99 -13.25
C ALA A 403 -19.31 -14.98 -13.52
N LEU A 404 -18.07 -14.55 -13.23
CA LEU A 404 -16.92 -15.44 -13.37
C LEU A 404 -16.94 -16.56 -12.32
N ASP A 405 -17.23 -16.25 -11.07
CA ASP A 405 -17.31 -17.25 -9.99
C ASP A 405 -18.37 -18.31 -10.31
N ALA A 406 -19.55 -17.90 -10.80
CA ALA A 406 -20.58 -18.82 -11.25
C ALA A 406 -20.08 -19.71 -12.42
N CYS A 407 -19.33 -19.13 -13.35
CA CYS A 407 -18.71 -19.87 -14.45
C CYS A 407 -17.69 -20.91 -13.94
N VAL A 408 -16.78 -20.49 -13.05
CA VAL A 408 -15.73 -21.35 -12.44
C VAL A 408 -16.36 -22.51 -11.67
N GLU A 409 -17.42 -22.26 -10.89
CA GLU A 409 -18.13 -23.32 -10.18
C GLU A 409 -18.83 -24.34 -11.08
N LYS A 410 -19.28 -23.93 -12.27
CA LYS A 410 -19.79 -24.86 -13.29
C LYS A 410 -18.65 -25.63 -13.93
N LEU A 411 -17.54 -24.99 -14.28
CA LEU A 411 -16.37 -25.65 -14.87
C LEU A 411 -15.82 -26.74 -13.95
N LYS A 412 -15.71 -26.51 -12.65
CA LYS A 412 -15.26 -27.51 -11.66
C LYS A 412 -16.13 -28.77 -11.60
N LYS A 413 -17.39 -28.70 -12.05
CA LYS A 413 -18.34 -29.83 -12.05
C LYS A 413 -18.37 -30.62 -13.38
N MET A 414 -17.60 -30.17 -14.37
CA MET A 414 -17.59 -30.84 -15.67
C MET A 414 -16.57 -32.00 -15.66
N ASP A 415 -16.98 -33.20 -16.04
CA ASP A 415 -16.10 -34.38 -16.13
C ASP A 415 -14.92 -34.21 -17.11
N ILE A 416 -15.01 -33.23 -18.01
CA ILE A 416 -13.97 -32.92 -18.99
C ILE A 416 -12.93 -31.93 -18.45
N VAL A 417 -13.16 -31.30 -17.27
CA VAL A 417 -12.26 -30.43 -16.57
C VAL A 417 -11.73 -31.16 -15.34
N SER A 418 -10.49 -31.61 -15.39
CA SER A 418 -9.89 -32.32 -14.27
C SER A 418 -9.53 -31.35 -13.11
N LYS A 419 -9.18 -30.12 -13.45
CA LYS A 419 -8.83 -29.07 -12.44
C LYS A 419 -8.94 -27.68 -13.01
N VAL A 420 -9.44 -26.73 -12.21
CA VAL A 420 -9.24 -25.29 -12.41
C VAL A 420 -7.98 -24.93 -11.63
N GLU A 421 -6.90 -24.66 -12.35
CA GLU A 421 -5.58 -24.42 -11.73
C GLU A 421 -5.48 -23.04 -11.13
N SER A 422 -5.85 -22.02 -11.90
CA SER A 422 -5.78 -20.64 -11.44
C SER A 422 -6.81 -19.75 -12.13
N VAL A 423 -7.22 -18.75 -11.40
CA VAL A 423 -8.03 -17.63 -11.89
C VAL A 423 -7.33 -16.36 -11.43
N ILE A 424 -6.86 -15.54 -12.37
CA ILE A 424 -6.09 -14.32 -12.07
C ILE A 424 -6.70 -13.17 -12.87
N ARG A 425 -6.85 -12.02 -12.26
CA ARG A 425 -7.35 -10.83 -12.93
C ARG A 425 -6.31 -10.25 -13.89
N VAL A 426 -6.77 -9.67 -14.98
CA VAL A 426 -5.90 -9.02 -15.99
C VAL A 426 -6.22 -7.54 -16.03
N GLU A 427 -5.19 -6.71 -15.95
CA GLU A 427 -5.30 -5.26 -15.98
C GLU A 427 -4.45 -4.66 -17.11
N GLY A 428 -4.78 -3.44 -17.57
CA GLY A 428 -3.98 -2.72 -18.54
C GLY A 428 -3.95 -3.34 -19.95
N ALA A 429 -4.77 -4.33 -20.23
CA ALA A 429 -4.96 -4.80 -21.60
C ALA A 429 -5.69 -3.71 -22.38
N GLN A 430 -5.15 -3.31 -23.55
CA GLN A 430 -5.85 -2.40 -24.45
C GLN A 430 -7.12 -3.11 -24.94
N ASN A 431 -8.27 -2.45 -24.76
CA ASN A 431 -9.54 -2.88 -25.34
C ASN A 431 -9.51 -2.83 -26.87
#